data_30f3dee7bd3c0b299f1e0d1a15cf4230
#
_entry.id   30f3dee7bd3c0b299f1e0d1a15cf4230
#
_cell.length_a   1.000
_cell.length_b   1.000
_cell.length_c   1.000
_cell.angle_alpha   90.00
_cell.angle_beta   90.00
_cell.angle_gamma   90.00
#
_symmetry.space_group_name_H-M   'P 1'
#
loop_
_entity.id
_entity.type
_entity.pdbx_description
1 polymer ?
#
loop_
_entity_poly.entity_id
_entity_poly.type
_entity_poly.pdbx_seq_one_letter_code
_entity_poly.pdbx_strand_id
1 'polypeptide(L)' 'MRKALIEARGVRTQTDVSAEIGISQKYLSKLEREQRTPSLKIAIKIASYYQKSVESLFPDIFLSDNSSNSSIG' A
#
# COMPACT_ATOMS: atom_id res chain seq x y z
N MET A 1 4.53 10.27 -4.57
CA MET A 1 5.00 9.43 -3.45
C MET A 1 3.83 9.01 -2.58
N ARG A 2 3.75 7.76 -2.22
CA ARG A 2 2.71 7.29 -1.31
C ARG A 2 3.17 7.52 0.12
N LYS A 3 2.91 8.71 0.62
CA LYS A 3 3.38 9.14 1.93
C LYS A 3 2.95 8.19 3.04
N ALA A 4 1.69 7.78 3.03
CA ALA A 4 1.17 6.90 4.08
C ALA A 4 1.92 5.57 4.10
N LEU A 5 2.26 5.04 2.93
CA LEU A 5 2.99 3.79 2.83
C LEU A 5 4.41 3.95 3.37
N ILE A 6 5.07 5.05 3.02
CA ILE A 6 6.41 5.33 3.50
C ILE A 6 6.40 5.52 5.01
N GLU A 7 5.42 6.25 5.54
CA GLU A 7 5.30 6.48 6.97
C GLU A 7 5.03 5.20 7.74
N ALA A 8 4.24 4.30 7.15
CA ALA A 8 3.95 3.02 7.80
C ALA A 8 5.21 2.19 7.95
N ARG A 9 6.13 2.27 6.99
CA ARG A 9 7.39 1.57 7.09
C ARG A 9 8.26 2.14 8.20
N GLY A 10 8.19 3.45 8.41
CA GLY A 10 8.93 4.11 9.48
C GLY A 10 10.43 3.98 9.30
N VAL A 11 11.12 3.62 10.38
CA VAL A 11 12.59 3.54 10.38
C VAL A 11 13.12 2.23 9.79
N ARG A 12 12.22 1.26 9.52
CA ARG A 12 12.66 -0.02 8.96
C ARG A 12 13.08 0.17 7.51
N THR A 13 14.00 -0.66 7.05
CA THR A 13 14.47 -0.57 5.67
C THR A 13 13.48 -1.23 4.71
N GLN A 14 13.53 -0.81 3.46
CA GLN A 14 12.73 -1.47 2.42
C GLN A 14 13.13 -2.94 2.28
N THR A 15 14.41 -3.23 2.42
CA THR A 15 14.91 -4.60 2.32
C THR A 15 14.28 -5.50 3.38
N ASP A 16 14.28 -5.04 4.63
CA ASP A 16 13.72 -5.84 5.72
C ASP A 16 12.23 -6.03 5.57
N VAL A 17 11.51 -4.95 5.29
CA VAL A 17 10.05 -5.01 5.19
C VAL A 17 9.62 -5.86 3.99
N SER A 18 10.27 -5.68 2.84
CA SER A 18 9.91 -6.45 1.66
C SER A 18 10.12 -7.94 1.88
N ALA A 19 11.21 -8.31 2.57
CA ALA A 19 11.47 -9.71 2.87
C ALA A 19 10.39 -10.30 3.77
N GLU A 20 9.94 -9.53 4.76
CA GLU A 20 8.92 -10.01 5.68
C GLU A 20 7.55 -10.14 5.02
N ILE A 21 7.23 -9.22 4.09
CA ILE A 21 5.96 -9.28 3.36
C ILE A 21 6.00 -10.39 2.30
N GLY A 22 7.18 -10.64 1.74
CA GLY A 22 7.33 -11.63 0.69
C GLY A 22 7.28 -11.04 -0.72
N ILE A 23 7.73 -9.79 -0.85
CA ILE A 23 7.85 -9.12 -2.15
C ILE A 23 9.29 -8.66 -2.32
N SER A 24 9.67 -8.29 -3.54
CA SER A 24 11.03 -7.80 -3.75
C SER A 24 11.18 -6.38 -3.23
N GLN A 25 12.40 -6.02 -2.84
CA GLN A 25 12.70 -4.67 -2.40
C GLN A 25 12.45 -3.67 -3.54
N LYS A 26 12.80 -4.02 -4.75
CA LYS A 26 12.57 -3.16 -5.91
C LYS A 26 11.07 -2.88 -6.11
N TYR A 27 10.25 -3.92 -5.94
CA TYR A 27 8.80 -3.76 -6.08
C TYR A 27 8.25 -2.83 -4.99
N LEU A 28 8.67 -3.04 -3.75
CA LEU A 28 8.23 -2.17 -2.65
C LEU A 28 8.64 -0.72 -2.91
N SER A 29 9.86 -0.51 -3.39
CA SER A 29 10.34 0.82 -3.72
C SER A 29 9.46 1.48 -4.78
N LYS A 30 9.09 0.73 -5.82
CA LYS A 30 8.23 1.25 -6.88
C LYS A 30 6.82 1.56 -6.37
N LEU A 31 6.30 0.75 -5.44
CA LEU A 31 5.00 1.02 -4.83
C LEU A 31 5.04 2.33 -4.04
N GLU A 32 6.10 2.54 -3.27
CA GLU A 32 6.22 3.75 -2.46
C GLU A 32 6.35 5.00 -3.31
N ARG A 33 6.96 4.88 -4.48
CA ARG A 33 7.14 6.01 -5.39
C ARG A 33 6.01 6.19 -6.40
N GLU A 34 4.95 5.41 -6.26
CA GLU A 34 3.78 5.45 -7.17
C GLU A 34 4.12 5.05 -8.62
N GLN A 35 5.20 4.29 -8.79
CA GLN A 35 5.59 3.80 -10.11
C GLN A 35 4.90 2.49 -10.46
N ARG A 36 4.27 1.85 -9.49
CA ARG A 36 3.50 0.63 -9.70
C ARG A 36 2.25 0.68 -8.86
N THR A 37 1.21 0.02 -9.36
CA THR A 37 -0.05 -0.14 -8.65
C THR A 37 -0.14 -1.59 -8.18
N PRO A 38 -0.35 -1.84 -6.88
CA PRO A 38 -0.44 -3.21 -6.41
C PRO A 38 -1.78 -3.82 -6.82
N SER A 39 -1.79 -5.15 -7.01
CA SER A 39 -3.06 -5.86 -7.09
C SER A 39 -3.77 -5.77 -5.74
N LEU A 40 -5.08 -6.03 -5.74
CA LEU A 40 -5.81 -6.03 -4.48
C LEU A 40 -5.23 -7.03 -3.49
N LYS A 41 -4.84 -8.19 -3.98
CA LYS A 41 -4.26 -9.23 -3.14
C LYS A 41 -2.98 -8.74 -2.45
N ILE A 42 -2.10 -8.09 -3.20
CA ILE A 42 -0.85 -7.56 -2.65
C ILE A 42 -1.14 -6.40 -1.71
N ALA A 43 -2.08 -5.52 -2.06
CA ALA A 43 -2.44 -4.40 -1.20
C ALA A 43 -2.95 -4.88 0.16
N ILE A 44 -3.79 -5.92 0.16
CA ILE A 44 -4.30 -6.51 1.40
C ILE A 44 -3.15 -7.09 2.23
N LYS A 45 -2.22 -7.77 1.57
CA LYS A 45 -1.08 -8.37 2.25
C LYS A 45 -0.23 -7.31 2.94
N ILE A 46 0.03 -6.21 2.24
CA ILE A 46 0.81 -5.10 2.79
C ILE A 46 0.05 -4.44 3.95
N ALA A 47 -1.24 -4.19 3.77
CA ALA A 47 -2.06 -3.56 4.79
C ALA A 47 -2.12 -4.43 6.05
N SER A 48 -2.25 -5.74 5.88
CA SER A 48 -2.25 -6.66 7.00
C SER A 48 -0.93 -6.61 7.76
N TYR A 49 0.18 -6.56 7.03
CA TYR A 49 1.49 -6.50 7.66
C TYR A 49 1.65 -5.23 8.51
N TYR A 50 1.21 -4.08 7.99
CA TYR A 50 1.31 -2.81 8.69
C TYR A 50 0.16 -2.60 9.68
N GLN A 51 -0.84 -3.48 9.70
CA GLN A 51 -2.03 -3.35 10.54
C GLN A 51 -2.76 -2.04 10.26
N LYS A 52 -2.94 -1.75 8.98
CA LYS A 52 -3.64 -0.55 8.53
C LYS A 52 -4.62 -0.95 7.43
N SER A 53 -5.54 -0.05 7.11
CA SER A 53 -6.48 -0.33 6.04
C SER A 53 -5.84 -0.11 4.68
N VAL A 54 -6.36 -0.80 3.67
CA VAL A 54 -5.91 -0.62 2.31
C VAL A 54 -6.13 0.82 1.87
N GLU A 55 -7.27 1.40 2.25
CA GLU A 55 -7.60 2.78 1.89
C GLU A 55 -6.62 3.79 2.48
N SER A 56 -6.14 3.53 3.70
CA SER A 56 -5.21 4.46 4.34
C SER A 56 -3.83 4.44 3.70
N LEU A 57 -3.42 3.27 3.19
CA LEU A 57 -2.09 3.11 2.59
C LEU A 57 -2.09 3.47 1.10
N PHE A 58 -3.20 3.23 0.41
CA PHE A 58 -3.30 3.43 -1.03
C PHE A 58 -4.53 4.28 -1.37
N PRO A 59 -4.63 5.51 -0.82
CA PRO A 59 -5.81 6.34 -1.07
C PRO A 59 -5.96 6.75 -2.52
N ASP A 60 -4.85 6.72 -3.29
CA ASP A 60 -4.88 7.03 -4.70
C ASP A 60 -5.57 5.95 -5.53
N ILE A 61 -5.70 4.74 -4.97
CA ILE A 61 -6.27 3.60 -5.68
C ILE A 61 -7.59 3.15 -5.04
N PHE A 62 -7.59 3.01 -3.73
CA PHE A 62 -8.72 2.45 -2.98
C PHE A 62 -9.32 3.52 -2.09
N LEU A 63 -10.25 4.29 -2.65
CA LEU A 63 -10.94 5.34 -1.88
C LEU A 63 -12.17 4.74 -1.22
N SER A 64 -12.38 5.08 0.02
CA SER A 64 -13.48 4.53 0.79
C SER A 64 -14.82 5.17 0.42
N ASP A 65 -14.84 6.37 -0.17
CA ASP A 65 -16.09 6.98 -0.55
C ASP A 65 -16.47 6.45 -1.95
N ASN A 66 -16.50 7.04 -2.15
CA ASN A 66 -16.88 6.92 -3.10
C ASN A 66 -17.78 6.75 -3.62
N SER A 67 -17.40 6.96 -3.30
CA SER A 67 -18.12 6.81 -3.63
C SER A 67 -18.85 6.63 -4.16
N SER A 68 -18.60 6.61 -3.95
CA SER A 68 -19.26 6.31 -4.36
C SER A 68 -19.95 6.06 -4.82
N ASN A 69 -19.80 6.12 -4.46
CA ASN A 69 -20.48 5.78 -4.86
C ASN A 69 -21.14 5.63 -5.32
N SER A 70 -20.90 5.90 -5.16
CA SER A 70 -21.56 5.70 -5.49
C SER A 70 -22.21 5.33 -5.92
N SER A 71 -22.08 5.39 -5.98
CA SER A 71 -22.66 4.91 -6.21
C SER A 71 -23.23 4.31 -6.49
N ILE A 72 -23.24 4.16 -6.48
CA ILE A 72 -23.76 3.46 -6.54
C ILE A 72 -24.37 3.05 -6.63
N GLY A 73 -24.35 3.17 -6.59
CA GLY A 73 -24.78 2.78 -6.54
C GLY A 73 -25.08 2.59 -6.51
#